data_e631059454f9be6c581d935478f77337
#
_entry.id   e631059454f9be6c581d935478f77337
#
_cell.length_a   1.000
_cell.length_b   1.000
_cell.length_c   1.000
_cell.angle_alpha   90.00
_cell.angle_beta   90.00
_cell.angle_gamma   90.00
#
_symmetry.space_group_name_H-M   'P 1'
#
loop_
_entity.id
_entity.type
_entity.pdbx_description
1 polymer ?
#
loop_
_entity_poly.entity_id
_entity_poly.type
_entity_poly.pdbx_seq_one_letter_code
_entity_poly.pdbx_strand_id
1 'polypeptide(L)' 'MKSYDNLVGLILSIVVTAYLIYALVAPEKL' A
#
# COMPACT_ATOMS: atom_id res chain seq x y z
N MET A 1 17.18 10.11 11.30
CA MET A 1 16.06 9.31 10.95
C MET A 1 15.42 8.70 12.16
N LYS A 2 14.16 8.77 12.26
CA LYS A 2 13.48 8.22 13.41
C LYS A 2 12.85 6.90 13.11
N SER A 3 12.50 6.17 14.14
CA SER A 3 11.84 4.90 13.93
C SER A 3 10.55 5.07 13.16
N TYR A 4 9.92 6.20 13.33
CA TYR A 4 8.68 6.46 12.64
C TYR A 4 8.84 6.45 11.14
N ASP A 5 9.95 6.95 10.67
CA ASP A 5 10.16 7.02 9.24
C ASP A 5 10.11 5.61 8.63
N ASN A 6 10.72 4.66 9.29
CA ASN A 6 10.73 3.30 8.79
C ASN A 6 9.35 2.69 8.87
N LEU A 7 8.63 2.96 9.95
CA LEU A 7 7.30 2.43 10.13
C LEU A 7 6.35 3.00 9.09
N VAL A 8 6.45 4.28 8.82
CA VAL A 8 5.59 4.92 7.84
C VAL A 8 5.84 4.32 6.46
N GLY A 9 7.08 4.07 6.14
CA GLY A 9 7.41 3.48 4.85
C GLY A 9 6.80 2.10 4.70
N LEU A 10 6.81 1.32 5.76
CA LEU A 10 6.24 -0.01 5.71
C LEU A 10 4.73 0.05 5.50
N ILE A 11 4.07 0.94 6.21
CA ILE A 11 2.63 1.08 6.08
C ILE A 11 2.27 1.51 4.66
N LEU A 12 2.99 2.46 4.12
CA LEU A 12 2.73 2.92 2.77
C LEU A 12 2.93 1.80 1.76
N SER A 13 3.97 1.00 1.96
CA SER A 13 4.24 -0.10 1.06
C SER A 13 3.09 -1.09 1.06
N ILE A 14 2.56 -1.39 2.23
CA ILE A 14 1.46 -2.34 2.34
C ILE A 14 0.23 -1.77 1.66
N VAL A 15 -0.05 -0.50 1.86
CA VAL A 15 -1.22 0.12 1.25
C VAL A 15 -1.12 0.10 -0.27
N VAL A 16 0.03 0.47 -0.80
CA VAL A 16 0.21 0.49 -2.25
C VAL A 16 0.10 -0.91 -2.82
N THR A 17 0.71 -1.87 -2.15
CA THR A 17 0.66 -3.24 -2.62
C THR A 17 -0.77 -3.76 -2.64
N ALA A 18 -1.52 -3.48 -1.58
CA ALA A 18 -2.90 -3.93 -1.52
C ALA A 18 -3.72 -3.27 -2.61
N TYR A 19 -3.42 -2.01 -2.89
CA TYR A 19 -4.14 -1.29 -3.92
C TYR A 19 -3.90 -1.92 -5.29
N LEU A 20 -2.65 -2.29 -5.56
CA LEU A 20 -2.33 -2.91 -6.84
C LEU A 20 -3.00 -4.26 -6.99
N ILE A 21 -3.03 -5.03 -5.91
CA ILE A 21 -3.66 -6.34 -5.94
C ILE A 21 -5.15 -6.18 -6.18
N TYR A 22 -5.76 -5.22 -5.50
CA TYR A 22 -7.18 -4.99 -5.64
C TYR A 22 -7.51 -4.58 -7.08
N ALA A 23 -6.67 -3.76 -7.67
CA ALA A 23 -6.89 -3.32 -9.04
C ALA A 23 -6.81 -4.48 -10.02
N LEU A 24 -6.07 -5.52 -9.66
CA LEU A 24 -5.97 -6.68 -10.53
C LEU A 24 -7.15 -7.61 -10.35
N VAL A 25 -7.60 -7.76 -9.12
CA VAL A 25 -8.70 -8.67 -8.83
C VAL A 25 -10.03 -8.08 -9.21
N ALA A 26 -10.25 -6.82 -8.89
CA ALA A 26 -11.52 -6.16 -9.19
C ALA A 26 -11.26 -4.80 -9.81
N PRO A 27 -10.72 -4.75 -11.02
CA PRO A 27 -10.38 -3.50 -11.66
C PRO A 27 -11.58 -2.66 -12.05
N GLU A 28 -12.72 -3.27 -12.21
CA GLU A 28 -13.89 -2.54 -12.61
C GLU A 28 -14.60 -1.97 -11.44
N LYS A 29 -13.90 -1.34 -10.57
CA LYS A 29 -14.50 -0.77 -9.47
C LYS A 29 -15.53 0.28 -9.79
N LEU A 30 -15.29 1.08 -10.64
CA LEU A 30 -16.14 2.15 -10.93
C LEU A 30 -17.57 1.77 -11.06
#